data_694348f2401a657d5c00d2d0014ebc25
#
_entry.id   694348f2401a657d5c00d2d0014ebc25
#
_cell.length_a   1.000
_cell.length_b   1.000
_cell.length_c   1.000
_cell.angle_alpha   90.00
_cell.angle_beta   90.00
_cell.angle_gamma   90.00
#
_symmetry.space_group_name_H-M   'P 1'
#
loop_
_entity.id
_entity.type
_entity.pdbx_description
1 polymer ?
#
loop_
_entity_poly.entity_id
_entity_poly.type
_entity_poly.pdbx_seq_one_letter_code
_entity_poly.pdbx_strand_id
1 'polypeptide(L)'
;MSDTTEFRNIGLRNTTHRDSKFNNTKLQSVTIDIQSDTPRMLETNLTNANSGSVVWSSSKSIWYLSHALVAIVGGFLFFSWSALLVFVLFTGITLCLGHSLGMHRRLIHNSYECPLWLEYLFVHLGVLVGMVGPLGMMHQHDLRDWAQRQSKCHPYLRHGDSFWHDGWQQLNCDLTLDHPPEFKPESRVKNDKVYALMEKTWMWQ
;
A
#
# COMPACT_ATOMS: atom_id res chain seq x y z
N MET A 1 -54.75 -10.81 -11.24
CA MET A 1 -54.65 -10.14 -9.94
C MET A 1 -53.33 -9.40 -9.92
N SER A 2 -53.44 -8.11 -10.15
CA SER A 2 -52.36 -7.15 -10.24
C SER A 2 -52.03 -6.68 -8.83
N ASP A 3 -50.73 -6.58 -8.52
CA ASP A 3 -50.31 -5.79 -7.37
C ASP A 3 -49.14 -4.88 -7.79
N THR A 4 -49.46 -3.61 -7.88
CA THR A 4 -48.61 -2.51 -8.23
C THR A 4 -48.14 -1.88 -6.92
N THR A 5 -46.83 -1.99 -6.61
CA THR A 5 -46.22 -1.25 -5.50
C THR A 5 -45.66 0.08 -5.96
N GLU A 6 -46.24 1.09 -5.39
CA GLU A 6 -46.09 2.53 -5.49
C GLU A 6 -44.71 3.02 -5.04
N PHE A 7 -43.98 3.74 -5.92
CA PHE A 7 -42.76 4.47 -5.52
C PHE A 7 -43.14 5.83 -4.92
N ARG A 8 -42.85 6.02 -3.64
CA ARG A 8 -43.00 7.32 -2.97
C ARG A 8 -41.89 8.29 -3.37
N ASN A 9 -42.32 9.41 -3.96
CA ASN A 9 -41.54 10.62 -4.19
C ASN A 9 -41.15 11.27 -2.85
N ILE A 10 -39.83 11.39 -2.60
CA ILE A 10 -39.31 12.23 -1.52
C ILE A 10 -39.04 13.60 -2.10
N GLY A 11 -39.83 14.57 -1.65
CA GLY A 11 -39.79 15.96 -2.09
C GLY A 11 -38.50 16.69 -1.72
N LEU A 12 -37.91 17.32 -2.72
CA LEU A 12 -36.88 18.35 -2.57
C LEU A 12 -37.47 19.61 -1.95
N ARG A 13 -37.00 19.96 -0.76
CA ARG A 13 -37.35 21.25 -0.10
C ARG A 13 -36.36 22.31 -0.53
N ASN A 14 -36.75 23.19 -1.43
CA ASN A 14 -36.08 24.44 -1.75
C ASN A 14 -36.06 25.34 -0.52
N THR A 15 -34.90 25.79 -0.08
CA THR A 15 -34.75 26.96 0.80
C THR A 15 -33.98 28.03 0.05
N THR A 16 -34.68 29.07 -0.26
CA THR A 16 -34.22 30.32 -0.85
C THR A 16 -33.51 31.22 0.16
N HIS A 17 -32.49 31.90 -0.32
CA HIS A 17 -31.98 33.23 0.01
C HIS A 17 -31.42 33.54 1.42
N ARG A 18 -30.12 33.79 1.43
CA ARG A 18 -29.60 34.97 2.12
C ARG A 18 -28.33 35.47 1.41
N ASP A 19 -28.44 36.59 0.73
CA ASP A 19 -27.31 37.36 0.20
C ASP A 19 -26.45 37.89 1.34
N SER A 20 -25.14 37.62 1.31
CA SER A 20 -24.18 38.48 1.99
C SER A 20 -22.95 38.65 1.10
N LYS A 21 -22.72 39.90 0.72
CA LYS A 21 -21.52 40.40 0.06
C LYS A 21 -20.29 40.01 0.88
N PHE A 22 -19.42 39.15 0.33
CA PHE A 22 -18.07 39.02 0.83
C PHE A 22 -17.08 39.28 -0.30
N ASN A 23 -16.10 40.10 0.04
CA ASN A 23 -15.06 40.68 -0.81
C ASN A 23 -14.27 39.64 -1.60
N ASN A 24 -13.97 39.98 -2.86
CA ASN A 24 -12.98 39.38 -3.73
C ASN A 24 -11.58 39.37 -3.09
N THR A 25 -11.22 38.31 -2.41
CA THR A 25 -9.86 37.95 -2.13
C THR A 25 -9.58 36.68 -2.96
N LYS A 26 -8.51 36.73 -3.75
CA LYS A 26 -8.01 35.65 -4.63
C LYS A 26 -8.23 34.27 -4.02
N LEU A 27 -9.29 33.61 -4.39
CA LEU A 27 -9.41 32.17 -4.30
C LEU A 27 -8.48 31.61 -5.37
N GLN A 28 -7.24 31.28 -4.97
CA GLN A 28 -6.52 30.24 -5.67
C GLN A 28 -7.45 29.02 -5.68
N SER A 29 -7.88 28.63 -6.86
CA SER A 29 -8.58 27.38 -7.09
C SER A 29 -7.66 26.26 -6.59
N VAL A 30 -7.85 25.83 -5.35
CA VAL A 30 -7.42 24.52 -4.92
C VAL A 30 -8.28 23.59 -5.75
N THR A 31 -7.72 23.10 -6.84
CA THR A 31 -8.26 21.96 -7.55
C THR A 31 -8.21 20.83 -6.53
N ILE A 32 -9.32 20.58 -5.85
CA ILE A 32 -9.50 19.33 -5.11
C ILE A 32 -9.48 18.30 -6.24
N ASP A 33 -8.33 17.63 -6.39
CA ASP A 33 -8.21 16.45 -7.20
C ASP A 33 -9.16 15.45 -6.56
N ILE A 34 -10.39 15.41 -7.06
CA ILE A 34 -11.36 14.36 -6.68
C ILE A 34 -10.66 13.08 -7.08
N GLN A 35 -10.14 12.41 -6.08
CA GLN A 35 -9.44 11.14 -6.22
C GLN A 35 -10.38 10.24 -6.99
N SER A 36 -10.03 9.99 -8.23
CA SER A 36 -10.82 9.13 -9.11
C SER A 36 -10.87 7.76 -8.46
N ASP A 37 -12.08 7.26 -8.16
CA ASP A 37 -12.35 5.87 -7.71
C ASP A 37 -12.00 4.84 -8.79
N THR A 38 -11.09 5.17 -9.70
CA THR A 38 -10.62 4.25 -10.72
C THR A 38 -9.69 3.23 -10.07
N PRO A 39 -9.98 1.94 -10.22
CA PRO A 39 -9.14 0.89 -9.68
C PRO A 39 -7.72 0.99 -10.28
N ARG A 40 -6.70 0.88 -9.43
CA ARG A 40 -5.29 0.89 -9.86
C ARG A 40 -4.88 -0.38 -10.60
N MET A 41 -5.64 -1.46 -10.44
CA MET A 41 -5.47 -2.70 -11.19
C MET A 41 -6.49 -2.75 -12.33
N LEU A 42 -6.01 -2.56 -13.56
CA LEU A 42 -6.85 -2.56 -14.76
C LEU A 42 -6.86 -3.96 -15.38
N GLU A 43 -8.06 -4.50 -15.53
CA GLU A 43 -8.29 -5.82 -16.14
C GLU A 43 -8.44 -5.70 -17.65
N THR A 44 -8.00 -6.73 -18.35
CA THR A 44 -8.29 -6.99 -19.76
C THR A 44 -9.01 -8.32 -19.90
N ASN A 45 -9.52 -8.64 -21.06
CA ASN A 45 -10.16 -9.94 -21.31
C ASN A 45 -9.22 -11.15 -21.13
N LEU A 46 -7.92 -10.93 -21.10
CA LEU A 46 -6.90 -11.96 -20.92
C LEU A 46 -6.40 -12.07 -19.50
N THR A 47 -6.70 -11.08 -18.63
CA THR A 47 -6.19 -11.02 -17.27
C THR A 47 -6.60 -12.25 -16.46
N ASN A 48 -5.63 -12.89 -15.79
CA ASN A 48 -5.86 -14.13 -15.05
C ASN A 48 -5.04 -14.13 -13.75
N ALA A 49 -5.74 -14.31 -12.63
CA ALA A 49 -5.13 -14.34 -11.30
C ALA A 49 -4.61 -15.73 -10.88
N ASN A 50 -4.91 -16.78 -11.63
CA ASN A 50 -4.67 -18.16 -11.22
C ASN A 50 -3.40 -18.77 -11.82
N SER A 51 -3.01 -18.33 -13.03
CA SER A 51 -1.86 -18.88 -13.75
C SER A 51 -0.62 -17.99 -13.59
N GLY A 52 0.49 -18.60 -13.26
CA GLY A 52 1.76 -17.93 -13.06
C GLY A 52 2.81 -18.86 -12.48
N SER A 53 4.00 -18.33 -12.25
CA SER A 53 5.11 -19.06 -11.65
C SER A 53 5.73 -18.31 -10.49
N VAL A 54 6.05 -19.03 -9.41
CA VAL A 54 6.80 -18.50 -8.27
C VAL A 54 8.27 -18.78 -8.50
N VAL A 55 9.07 -17.73 -8.57
CA VAL A 55 10.50 -17.83 -8.85
C VAL A 55 11.29 -17.36 -7.63
N TRP A 56 12.37 -18.09 -7.30
CA TRP A 56 13.27 -17.67 -6.24
C TRP A 56 14.00 -16.39 -6.61
N SER A 57 13.96 -15.40 -5.70
CA SER A 57 14.61 -14.10 -5.86
C SER A 57 15.93 -14.08 -5.08
N SER A 58 17.05 -14.32 -5.77
CA SER A 58 18.37 -14.36 -5.13
C SER A 58 18.73 -13.04 -4.45
N SER A 59 18.39 -11.90 -5.04
CA SER A 59 18.68 -10.58 -4.49
C SER A 59 17.94 -10.32 -3.19
N LYS A 60 16.64 -10.60 -3.13
CA LYS A 60 15.83 -10.52 -1.90
C LYS A 60 16.36 -11.45 -0.83
N SER A 61 16.64 -12.71 -1.20
CA SER A 61 17.10 -13.73 -0.26
C SER A 61 18.45 -13.39 0.33
N ILE A 62 19.43 -12.97 -0.47
CA ILE A 62 20.74 -12.57 0.02
C ILE A 62 20.60 -11.37 0.95
N TRP A 63 19.82 -10.34 0.54
CA TRP A 63 19.60 -9.16 1.34
C TRP A 63 18.96 -9.49 2.70
N TYR A 64 17.82 -10.20 2.68
CA TYR A 64 17.08 -10.58 3.90
C TYR A 64 17.91 -11.51 4.80
N LEU A 65 18.47 -12.61 4.25
CA LEU A 65 19.20 -13.60 5.05
C LEU A 65 20.48 -13.03 5.65
N SER A 66 21.18 -12.14 4.93
CA SER A 66 22.37 -11.48 5.48
C SER A 66 22.03 -10.58 6.68
N HIS A 67 20.96 -9.78 6.59
CA HIS A 67 20.50 -8.96 7.71
C HIS A 67 20.02 -9.80 8.90
N ALA A 68 19.26 -10.86 8.62
CA ALA A 68 18.81 -11.79 9.66
C ALA A 68 20.00 -12.47 10.36
N LEU A 69 21.01 -12.90 9.61
CA LEU A 69 22.23 -13.49 10.17
C LEU A 69 22.99 -12.50 11.06
N VAL A 70 23.18 -11.27 10.58
CA VAL A 70 23.85 -10.19 11.38
C VAL A 70 23.04 -9.89 12.64
N ALA A 71 21.71 -9.82 12.55
CA ALA A 71 20.84 -9.57 13.70
C ALA A 71 20.92 -10.70 14.74
N ILE A 72 20.91 -11.96 14.30
CA ILE A 72 20.99 -13.13 15.20
C ILE A 72 22.37 -13.20 15.85
N VAL A 73 23.44 -13.18 15.06
CA VAL A 73 24.83 -13.26 15.60
C VAL A 73 25.14 -12.05 16.48
N GLY A 74 24.80 -10.84 16.03
CA GLY A 74 25.00 -9.62 16.81
C GLY A 74 24.18 -9.62 18.10
N GLY A 75 22.95 -10.12 18.06
CA GLY A 75 22.10 -10.28 19.23
C GLY A 75 22.68 -11.22 20.26
N PHE A 76 23.33 -12.31 19.86
CA PHE A 76 24.02 -13.22 20.78
C PHE A 76 25.32 -12.62 21.35
N LEU A 77 26.12 -11.98 20.50
CA LEU A 77 27.45 -11.48 20.91
C LEU A 77 27.39 -10.19 21.72
N PHE A 78 26.41 -9.33 21.44
CA PHE A 78 26.32 -7.98 22.01
C PHE A 78 25.01 -7.74 22.77
N PHE A 79 24.41 -8.79 23.32
CA PHE A 79 23.16 -8.67 24.06
C PHE A 79 23.27 -7.69 25.22
N SER A 80 22.31 -6.78 25.30
CA SER A 80 22.06 -5.96 26.47
C SER A 80 20.58 -5.61 26.56
N TRP A 81 20.06 -5.36 27.75
CA TRP A 81 18.66 -4.98 27.95
C TRP A 81 18.31 -3.65 27.26
N SER A 82 19.26 -2.72 27.21
CA SER A 82 19.11 -1.46 26.47
C SER A 82 19.00 -1.70 24.95
N ALA A 83 19.84 -2.58 24.40
CA ALA A 83 19.76 -2.94 22.99
C ALA A 83 18.42 -3.62 22.64
N LEU A 84 17.95 -4.52 23.50
CA LEU A 84 16.62 -5.13 23.32
C LEU A 84 15.49 -4.08 23.37
N LEU A 85 15.53 -3.15 24.32
CA LEU A 85 14.55 -2.08 24.42
C LEU A 85 14.53 -1.21 23.15
N VAL A 86 15.71 -0.81 22.67
CA VAL A 86 15.86 -0.03 21.43
C VAL A 86 15.32 -0.81 20.24
N PHE A 87 15.66 -2.08 20.12
CA PHE A 87 15.14 -2.95 19.06
C PHE A 87 13.61 -3.02 19.06
N VAL A 88 12.98 -3.28 20.19
CA VAL A 88 11.51 -3.34 20.32
C VAL A 88 10.87 -1.99 19.97
N LEU A 89 11.45 -0.88 20.47
CA LEU A 89 10.95 0.46 20.20
C LEU A 89 11.01 0.80 18.70
N PHE A 90 12.15 0.60 18.05
CA PHE A 90 12.31 0.91 16.63
C PHE A 90 11.48 -0.03 15.74
N THR A 91 11.38 -1.31 16.10
CA THR A 91 10.47 -2.24 15.41
C THR A 91 9.02 -1.77 15.52
N GLY A 92 8.58 -1.36 16.71
CA GLY A 92 7.24 -0.79 16.89
C GLY A 92 7.02 0.48 16.05
N ILE A 93 7.99 1.40 16.02
CA ILE A 93 7.93 2.63 15.23
C ILE A 93 7.83 2.31 13.74
N THR A 94 8.71 1.46 13.21
CA THR A 94 8.73 1.15 11.77
C THR A 94 7.49 0.38 11.33
N LEU A 95 7.00 -0.56 12.13
CA LEU A 95 5.78 -1.33 11.81
C LEU A 95 4.51 -0.48 11.98
N CYS A 96 4.36 0.25 13.10
CA CYS A 96 3.13 0.98 13.38
C CYS A 96 3.05 2.30 12.61
N LEU A 97 4.06 3.17 12.71
CA LEU A 97 4.05 4.46 12.03
C LEU A 97 4.44 4.32 10.56
N GLY A 98 5.40 3.46 10.24
CA GLY A 98 5.88 3.28 8.88
C GLY A 98 4.93 2.41 8.05
N HIS A 99 4.93 1.12 8.32
CA HIS A 99 4.20 0.17 7.49
C HIS A 99 2.67 0.37 7.60
N SER A 100 2.12 0.37 8.82
CA SER A 100 0.67 0.44 9.00
C SER A 100 0.12 1.84 8.71
N LEU A 101 0.67 2.89 9.32
CA LEU A 101 0.13 4.25 9.16
C LEU A 101 0.59 4.88 7.84
N GLY A 102 1.89 4.86 7.56
CA GLY A 102 2.47 5.49 6.37
C GLY A 102 2.11 4.78 5.08
N MET A 103 2.55 3.53 4.91
CA MET A 103 2.35 2.82 3.66
C MET A 103 0.91 2.34 3.48
N HIS A 104 0.36 1.59 4.42
CA HIS A 104 -0.95 0.98 4.24
C HIS A 104 -2.08 2.02 4.28
N ARG A 105 -2.21 2.78 5.38
CA ARG A 105 -3.34 3.70 5.56
C ARG A 105 -3.22 4.98 4.75
N ARG A 106 -2.02 5.59 4.67
CA ARG A 106 -1.85 6.86 3.96
C ARG A 106 -1.56 6.67 2.49
N LEU A 107 -0.52 5.91 2.13
CA LEU A 107 -0.09 5.80 0.73
C LEU A 107 -1.07 4.97 -0.10
N ILE A 108 -1.50 3.80 0.39
CA ILE A 108 -2.36 2.86 -0.34
C ILE A 108 -3.83 3.28 -0.23
N HIS A 109 -4.36 3.41 0.98
CA HIS A 109 -5.79 3.67 1.18
C HIS A 109 -6.18 5.14 1.28
N ASN A 110 -5.22 6.06 1.37
CA ASN A 110 -5.47 7.50 1.52
C ASN A 110 -6.54 7.83 2.58
N SER A 111 -6.54 7.11 3.70
CA SER A 111 -7.59 7.12 4.71
C SER A 111 -7.54 8.30 5.68
N TYR A 112 -6.54 9.14 5.59
CA TYR A 112 -6.42 10.39 6.35
C TYR A 112 -5.52 11.39 5.61
N GLU A 113 -5.62 12.67 5.99
CA GLU A 113 -4.77 13.73 5.46
C GLU A 113 -3.70 14.12 6.47
N CYS A 114 -2.51 14.44 5.97
CA CYS A 114 -1.41 14.98 6.76
C CYS A 114 -0.51 15.86 5.89
N PRO A 115 0.31 16.73 6.48
CA PRO A 115 1.31 17.49 5.75
C PRO A 115 2.27 16.57 4.99
N LEU A 116 2.67 16.95 3.76
CA LEU A 116 3.46 16.12 2.87
C LEU A 116 4.80 15.65 3.49
N TRP A 117 5.47 16.51 4.26
CA TRP A 117 6.71 16.13 4.96
C TRP A 117 6.50 14.98 5.96
N LEU A 118 5.32 14.96 6.61
CA LEU A 118 4.97 13.89 7.57
C LEU A 118 4.60 12.60 6.83
N GLU A 119 3.91 12.70 5.69
CA GLU A 119 3.66 11.58 4.79
C GLU A 119 4.97 10.93 4.35
N TYR A 120 5.96 11.72 3.90
CA TYR A 120 7.27 11.22 3.52
C TYR A 120 8.00 10.53 4.68
N LEU A 121 7.95 11.12 5.87
CA LEU A 121 8.54 10.52 7.07
C LEU A 121 7.93 9.16 7.37
N PHE A 122 6.60 9.06 7.38
CA PHE A 122 5.92 7.81 7.69
C PHE A 122 6.16 6.75 6.60
N VAL A 123 6.12 7.14 5.33
CA VAL A 123 6.41 6.21 4.23
C VAL A 123 7.86 5.74 4.29
N HIS A 124 8.82 6.63 4.58
CA HIS A 124 10.22 6.26 4.76
C HIS A 124 10.41 5.26 5.91
N LEU A 125 9.80 5.49 7.07
CA LEU A 125 9.80 4.50 8.16
C LEU A 125 9.24 3.15 7.73
N GLY A 126 8.27 3.13 6.82
CA GLY A 126 7.73 1.90 6.22
C GLY A 126 8.73 1.21 5.28
N VAL A 127 9.51 1.97 4.52
CA VAL A 127 10.59 1.44 3.67
C VAL A 127 11.65 0.75 4.52
N LEU A 128 11.97 1.27 5.71
CA LEU A 128 12.93 0.67 6.65
C LEU A 128 12.53 -0.72 7.17
N VAL A 129 11.28 -1.14 6.99
CA VAL A 129 10.88 -2.54 7.22
C VAL A 129 11.60 -3.49 6.26
N GLY A 130 12.06 -3.00 5.11
CA GLY A 130 12.93 -3.72 4.20
C GLY A 130 12.23 -4.75 3.31
N MET A 131 10.94 -4.60 3.08
CA MET A 131 10.20 -5.52 2.20
C MET A 131 10.28 -5.10 0.74
N VAL A 132 9.92 -3.85 0.45
CA VAL A 132 9.92 -3.24 -0.89
C VAL A 132 9.79 -1.72 -0.76
N GLY A 133 10.00 -0.98 -1.88
CA GLY A 133 9.75 0.46 -1.93
C GLY A 133 8.25 0.83 -1.97
N PRO A 134 7.93 2.13 -1.96
CA PRO A 134 6.55 2.62 -1.89
C PRO A 134 5.65 2.14 -3.04
N LEU A 135 6.14 2.21 -4.28
CA LEU A 135 5.39 1.78 -5.47
C LEU A 135 5.25 0.26 -5.53
N GLY A 136 6.31 -0.45 -5.17
CA GLY A 136 6.29 -1.91 -5.05
C GLY A 136 5.31 -2.39 -3.99
N MET A 137 5.24 -1.73 -2.82
CA MET A 137 4.28 -2.05 -1.76
C MET A 137 2.84 -1.84 -2.23
N MET A 138 2.56 -0.70 -2.88
CA MET A 138 1.25 -0.41 -3.44
C MET A 138 0.85 -1.45 -4.49
N HIS A 139 1.77 -1.81 -5.40
CA HIS A 139 1.53 -2.83 -6.42
C HIS A 139 1.23 -4.20 -5.81
N GLN A 140 2.04 -4.67 -4.87
CA GLN A 140 1.85 -5.98 -4.24
C GLN A 140 0.55 -6.06 -3.45
N HIS A 141 0.22 -5.01 -2.70
CA HIS A 141 -1.02 -4.92 -1.95
C HIS A 141 -2.24 -4.99 -2.88
N ASP A 142 -2.28 -4.13 -3.90
CA ASP A 142 -3.42 -4.04 -4.80
C ASP A 142 -3.56 -5.29 -5.69
N LEU A 143 -2.44 -5.90 -6.09
CA LEU A 143 -2.43 -7.16 -6.82
C LEU A 143 -3.04 -8.29 -5.97
N ARG A 144 -2.67 -8.36 -4.67
CA ARG A 144 -3.21 -9.35 -3.74
C ARG A 144 -4.71 -9.14 -3.51
N ASP A 145 -5.13 -7.90 -3.26
CA ASP A 145 -6.53 -7.54 -3.07
C ASP A 145 -7.37 -7.82 -4.32
N TRP A 146 -6.84 -7.50 -5.49
CA TRP A 146 -7.47 -7.79 -6.77
C TRP A 146 -7.64 -9.30 -6.98
N ALA A 147 -6.58 -10.07 -6.78
CA ALA A 147 -6.58 -11.51 -7.00
C ALA A 147 -7.55 -12.24 -6.06
N GLN A 148 -7.66 -11.81 -4.80
CA GLN A 148 -8.55 -12.42 -3.81
C GLN A 148 -10.03 -12.16 -4.08
N ARG A 149 -10.37 -11.17 -4.88
CA ARG A 149 -11.75 -10.93 -5.38
C ARG A 149 -12.12 -11.81 -6.55
N GLN A 150 -11.13 -12.47 -7.19
CA GLN A 150 -11.40 -13.38 -8.30
C GLN A 150 -11.93 -14.73 -7.79
N SER A 151 -12.71 -15.43 -8.62
CA SER A 151 -13.26 -16.74 -8.28
C SER A 151 -12.18 -17.80 -8.00
N LYS A 152 -11.01 -17.63 -8.61
CA LYS A 152 -9.81 -18.45 -8.41
C LYS A 152 -8.58 -17.53 -8.46
N CYS A 153 -7.63 -17.73 -7.53
CA CYS A 153 -6.36 -17.02 -7.55
C CYS A 153 -5.19 -17.97 -7.24
N HIS A 154 -4.01 -17.55 -7.66
CA HIS A 154 -2.78 -18.28 -7.40
C HIS A 154 -2.55 -18.44 -5.88
N PRO A 155 -2.09 -19.62 -5.39
CA PRO A 155 -1.87 -19.87 -3.96
C PRO A 155 -0.99 -18.82 -3.28
N TYR A 156 0.04 -18.32 -3.96
CA TYR A 156 0.92 -17.23 -3.47
C TYR A 156 0.16 -15.94 -3.07
N LEU A 157 -0.97 -15.65 -3.69
CA LEU A 157 -1.79 -14.46 -3.42
C LEU A 157 -2.93 -14.74 -2.43
N ARG A 158 -3.21 -16.03 -2.14
CA ARG A 158 -4.32 -16.43 -1.27
C ARG A 158 -3.95 -16.23 0.19
N HIS A 159 -4.90 -15.76 1.00
CA HIS A 159 -4.84 -15.90 2.45
C HIS A 159 -5.28 -17.30 2.87
N GLY A 160 -4.63 -17.88 3.86
CA GLY A 160 -5.02 -19.16 4.44
C GLY A 160 -3.92 -20.21 4.50
N ASP A 161 -2.75 -19.93 3.97
CA ASP A 161 -1.56 -20.74 4.19
C ASP A 161 -0.94 -20.48 5.57
N SER A 162 0.02 -21.34 5.96
CA SER A 162 0.79 -21.12 7.18
C SER A 162 1.50 -19.77 7.14
N PHE A 163 1.42 -19.00 8.22
CA PHE A 163 2.13 -17.72 8.38
C PHE A 163 3.62 -17.81 8.01
N TRP A 164 4.28 -18.92 8.40
CA TRP A 164 5.70 -19.13 8.10
C TRP A 164 5.95 -19.39 6.63
N HIS A 165 5.07 -20.14 5.95
CA HIS A 165 5.19 -20.42 4.53
C HIS A 165 4.94 -19.16 3.70
N ASP A 166 3.88 -18.43 3.99
CA ASP A 166 3.57 -17.16 3.31
C ASP A 166 4.71 -16.13 3.52
N GLY A 167 5.15 -15.93 4.76
CA GLY A 167 6.27 -15.05 5.08
C GLY A 167 7.56 -15.43 4.37
N TRP A 168 7.90 -16.73 4.34
CA TRP A 168 9.07 -17.19 3.62
C TRP A 168 9.00 -16.92 2.12
N GLN A 169 7.85 -17.19 1.50
CA GLN A 169 7.65 -16.92 0.08
C GLN A 169 7.72 -15.42 -0.24
N GLN A 170 7.07 -14.56 0.55
CA GLN A 170 7.09 -13.10 0.34
C GLN A 170 8.51 -12.52 0.44
N LEU A 171 9.34 -13.04 1.34
CA LEU A 171 10.70 -12.55 1.56
C LEU A 171 11.73 -13.10 0.57
N ASN A 172 11.47 -14.26 -0.05
CA ASN A 172 12.47 -14.96 -0.86
C ASN A 172 12.06 -15.19 -2.31
N CYS A 173 10.79 -15.01 -2.66
CA CYS A 173 10.29 -15.35 -3.99
C CYS A 173 9.57 -14.17 -4.62
N ASP A 174 9.48 -14.21 -5.94
CA ASP A 174 8.67 -13.31 -6.76
C ASP A 174 7.61 -14.13 -7.52
N LEU A 175 6.38 -13.63 -7.56
CA LEU A 175 5.33 -14.18 -8.40
C LEU A 175 5.31 -13.44 -9.75
N THR A 176 5.36 -14.21 -10.83
CA THR A 176 5.12 -13.73 -12.18
C THR A 176 3.82 -14.36 -12.69
N LEU A 177 2.75 -13.58 -12.82
CA LEU A 177 1.52 -14.04 -13.47
C LEU A 177 1.71 -14.05 -14.98
N ASP A 178 1.11 -15.04 -15.66
CA ASP A 178 1.15 -15.14 -17.12
C ASP A 178 0.38 -13.97 -17.78
N HIS A 179 -0.71 -13.55 -17.17
CA HIS A 179 -1.57 -12.46 -17.63
C HIS A 179 -1.92 -11.53 -16.47
N PRO A 180 -0.98 -10.70 -16.00
CA PRO A 180 -1.22 -9.79 -14.88
C PRO A 180 -2.14 -8.63 -15.29
N PRO A 181 -2.88 -8.03 -14.35
CA PRO A 181 -3.52 -6.75 -14.56
C PRO A 181 -2.48 -5.65 -14.74
N GLU A 182 -2.84 -4.60 -15.46
CA GLU A 182 -2.00 -3.41 -15.59
C GLU A 182 -2.06 -2.59 -14.30
N PHE A 183 -0.89 -2.32 -13.69
CA PHE A 183 -0.80 -1.45 -12.52
C PHE A 183 -0.66 0.01 -12.91
N LYS A 184 -1.62 0.83 -12.48
CA LYS A 184 -1.66 2.26 -12.76
C LYS A 184 -1.82 3.07 -11.47
N PRO A 185 -0.71 3.38 -10.79
CA PRO A 185 -0.77 4.22 -9.58
C PRO A 185 -1.19 5.64 -9.90
N GLU A 186 -1.70 6.35 -8.90
CA GLU A 186 -2.09 7.75 -9.02
C GLU A 186 -0.90 8.64 -9.41
N SER A 187 -1.18 9.69 -10.19
CA SER A 187 -0.16 10.63 -10.68
C SER A 187 0.61 11.31 -9.53
N ARG A 188 -0.03 11.54 -8.37
CA ARG A 188 0.61 12.11 -7.18
C ARG A 188 1.75 11.25 -6.64
N VAL A 189 1.63 9.91 -6.75
CA VAL A 189 2.64 8.97 -6.27
C VAL A 189 3.64 8.66 -7.39
N LYS A 190 3.13 8.38 -8.60
CA LYS A 190 3.96 8.00 -9.76
C LYS A 190 4.98 9.06 -10.14
N ASN A 191 4.60 10.34 -10.07
CA ASN A 191 5.43 11.46 -10.51
C ASN A 191 6.23 12.10 -9.36
N ASP A 192 6.10 11.60 -8.15
CA ASP A 192 6.79 12.13 -6.98
C ASP A 192 8.25 11.65 -6.93
N LYS A 193 9.16 12.62 -6.86
CA LYS A 193 10.61 12.36 -6.88
C LYS A 193 11.10 11.69 -5.59
N VAL A 194 10.45 11.96 -4.46
CA VAL A 194 10.83 11.39 -3.16
C VAL A 194 10.44 9.91 -3.13
N TYR A 195 9.24 9.59 -3.58
CA TYR A 195 8.82 8.19 -3.71
C TYR A 195 9.64 7.42 -4.74
N ALA A 196 9.98 8.03 -5.87
CA ALA A 196 10.87 7.43 -6.85
C ALA A 196 12.27 7.16 -6.29
N LEU A 197 12.80 8.06 -5.46
CA LEU A 197 14.07 7.85 -4.76
C LEU A 197 13.98 6.70 -3.75
N MET A 198 12.96 6.69 -2.91
CA MET A 198 12.72 5.61 -1.94
C MET A 198 12.57 4.24 -2.64
N GLU A 199 11.84 4.19 -3.76
CA GLU A 199 11.68 2.98 -4.57
C GLU A 199 13.02 2.46 -5.11
N LYS A 200 13.86 3.37 -5.60
CA LYS A 200 15.18 2.99 -6.14
C LYS A 200 16.17 2.53 -5.07
N THR A 201 16.05 3.06 -3.87
CA THR A 201 17.07 2.91 -2.81
C THR A 201 16.63 2.04 -1.63
N TRP A 202 15.46 1.41 -1.68
CA TRP A 202 14.90 0.70 -0.52
C TRP A 202 15.81 -0.39 0.07
N MET A 203 16.64 -1.06 -0.75
CA MET A 203 17.62 -2.03 -0.28
C MET A 203 18.87 -1.40 0.36
N TRP A 204 19.04 -0.06 0.26
CA TRP A 204 20.21 0.65 0.76
C TRP A 204 19.91 1.57 1.95
N GLN A 205 18.69 1.52 2.47
CA GLN A 205 18.21 2.38 3.58
C GLN A 205 18.33 1.72 4.94
#